data_d21de5a5ea34dbda902c06ee49cdf41a
#
_entry.id   d21de5a5ea34dbda902c06ee49cdf41a
#
_cell.length_a   1.000
_cell.length_b   1.000
_cell.length_c   1.000
_cell.angle_alpha   90.00
_cell.angle_beta   90.00
_cell.angle_gamma   90.00
#
_symmetry.space_group_name_H-M   'P 1'
#
loop_
_entity.id
_entity.type
_entity.pdbx_description
1 polymer ?
#
loop_
_entity_poly.entity_id
_entity_poly.type
_entity_poly.pdbx_seq_one_letter_code
_entity_poly.pdbx_strand_id
1 'polypeptide(L)'
;MFTLEKASQIFPDTLSADVVPALTARFALLNAEDQLALIWFAYLEMGKTITIAAPGAARMQFAEPVLNRVKAMTFAEQSQVMVDLANRADTDTCRTYAIWSVNIKLGFWYRLGEWMEEGLVAPIPEGYQLSANAASVLSSLKGIDAGQQITVLRNFVVDMGFDPSKVDGTERIAEPIVLPTAPEQRTKVSIAGIDNSTILSYMDLLNANDFDQLIKLFLPDGALQPPFQRPIVGTDAVLRFFREDCQNLKLLPESGVSEPSDGGFTQIKVTGKVQTPWFGAGVGMNVAWRFLLDPDGKIYFVAIDLLASPAELLQFAR
;
A
#
# COMPACT_ATOMS: atom_id res chain seq x y z
N MET A 1 -4.74 -19.84 -18.45
CA MET A 1 -4.05 -19.51 -17.16
C MET A 1 -3.25 -18.24 -17.37
N PHE A 2 -3.44 -17.25 -16.52
CA PHE A 2 -2.66 -15.99 -16.54
C PHE A 2 -1.21 -16.28 -16.20
N THR A 3 -0.26 -15.71 -16.95
CA THR A 3 1.17 -15.80 -16.66
C THR A 3 1.81 -14.41 -16.68
N LEU A 4 2.83 -14.21 -15.84
CA LEU A 4 3.63 -12.96 -15.84
C LEU A 4 4.24 -12.67 -17.22
N GLU A 5 4.60 -13.71 -17.96
CA GLU A 5 5.14 -13.62 -19.32
C GLU A 5 4.12 -13.02 -20.29
N LYS A 6 2.85 -13.42 -20.22
CA LYS A 6 1.77 -12.79 -21.00
C LYS A 6 1.53 -11.35 -20.61
N ALA A 7 1.55 -11.04 -19.31
CA ALA A 7 1.42 -9.66 -18.82
C ALA A 7 2.55 -8.77 -19.34
N SER A 8 3.81 -9.24 -19.30
CA SER A 8 4.97 -8.48 -19.76
C SER A 8 5.01 -8.29 -21.28
N GLN A 9 4.42 -9.19 -22.07
CA GLN A 9 4.28 -9.00 -23.51
C GLN A 9 3.28 -7.91 -23.86
N ILE A 10 2.19 -7.80 -23.09
CA ILE A 10 1.12 -6.80 -23.31
C ILE A 10 1.49 -5.46 -22.67
N PHE A 11 2.13 -5.48 -21.50
CA PHE A 11 2.56 -4.31 -20.75
C PHE A 11 4.05 -4.40 -20.42
N PRO A 12 4.95 -4.02 -21.36
CA PRO A 12 6.40 -4.16 -21.18
C PRO A 12 6.95 -3.39 -19.95
N ASP A 13 6.27 -2.33 -19.51
CA ASP A 13 6.67 -1.54 -18.33
C ASP A 13 6.45 -2.26 -16.98
N THR A 14 5.80 -3.45 -16.99
CA THR A 14 5.63 -4.25 -15.76
C THR A 14 6.93 -4.82 -15.20
N LEU A 15 8.02 -4.77 -15.98
CA LEU A 15 9.35 -5.26 -15.57
C LEU A 15 10.00 -4.44 -14.43
N SER A 16 9.60 -3.20 -14.22
CA SER A 16 10.07 -2.39 -13.09
C SER A 16 9.50 -2.81 -11.73
N ALA A 17 8.57 -3.77 -11.71
CA ALA A 17 7.90 -4.25 -10.50
C ALA A 17 8.82 -5.08 -9.56
N ASP A 18 10.00 -5.51 -10.01
CA ASP A 18 10.86 -6.39 -9.19
C ASP A 18 11.69 -5.66 -8.12
N VAL A 19 11.87 -4.35 -8.23
CA VAL A 19 12.69 -3.58 -7.28
C VAL A 19 12.07 -3.58 -5.88
N VAL A 20 10.76 -3.34 -5.77
CA VAL A 20 10.06 -3.28 -4.49
C VAL A 20 10.07 -4.63 -3.77
N PRO A 21 9.69 -5.77 -4.40
CA PRO A 21 9.81 -7.08 -3.77
C PRO A 21 11.23 -7.45 -3.37
N ALA A 22 12.23 -7.11 -4.19
CA ALA A 22 13.64 -7.39 -3.87
C ALA A 22 14.12 -6.62 -2.63
N LEU A 23 13.78 -5.33 -2.52
CA LEU A 23 14.11 -4.52 -1.34
C LEU A 23 13.39 -5.03 -0.10
N THR A 24 12.11 -5.37 -0.21
CA THR A 24 11.31 -5.95 0.88
C THR A 24 11.94 -7.25 1.40
N ALA A 25 12.32 -8.16 0.50
CA ALA A 25 12.96 -9.43 0.86
C ALA A 25 14.31 -9.21 1.57
N ARG A 26 15.11 -8.26 1.08
CA ARG A 26 16.41 -7.92 1.71
C ARG A 26 16.24 -7.31 3.10
N PHE A 27 15.25 -6.45 3.29
CA PHE A 27 14.91 -5.90 4.61
C PHE A 27 14.49 -7.00 5.59
N ALA A 28 13.66 -7.95 5.16
CA ALA A 28 13.18 -9.03 6.00
C ALA A 28 14.31 -9.97 6.51
N LEU A 29 15.46 -9.98 5.83
CA LEU A 29 16.66 -10.73 6.21
C LEU A 29 17.56 -9.99 7.23
N LEU A 30 17.32 -8.71 7.50
CA LEU A 30 18.06 -7.94 8.49
C LEU A 30 17.64 -8.34 9.91
N ASN A 31 18.57 -8.21 10.87
CA ASN A 31 18.22 -8.33 12.28
C ASN A 31 17.35 -7.14 12.74
N ALA A 32 16.73 -7.26 13.91
CA ALA A 32 15.80 -6.24 14.42
C ALA A 32 16.47 -4.86 14.58
N GLU A 33 17.73 -4.81 15.05
CA GLU A 33 18.45 -3.56 15.26
C GLU A 33 18.67 -2.81 13.93
N ASP A 34 19.12 -3.52 12.90
CA ASP A 34 19.30 -2.95 11.56
C ASP A 34 17.96 -2.55 10.90
N GLN A 35 16.88 -3.33 11.10
CA GLN A 35 15.55 -2.98 10.64
C GLN A 35 15.07 -1.66 11.25
N LEU A 36 15.18 -1.52 12.57
CA LEU A 36 14.79 -0.32 13.31
C LEU A 36 15.63 0.90 12.91
N ALA A 37 16.96 0.71 12.85
CA ALA A 37 17.86 1.77 12.44
C ALA A 37 17.60 2.21 10.99
N LEU A 38 17.33 1.27 10.08
CA LEU A 38 17.01 1.57 8.69
C LEU A 38 15.72 2.36 8.56
N ILE A 39 14.67 2.00 9.31
CA ILE A 39 13.40 2.77 9.35
C ILE A 39 13.67 4.20 9.85
N TRP A 40 14.49 4.35 10.89
CA TRP A 40 14.87 5.65 11.42
C TRP A 40 15.65 6.50 10.39
N PHE A 41 16.66 5.94 9.74
CA PHE A 41 17.41 6.67 8.70
C PHE A 41 16.53 6.98 7.49
N ALA A 42 15.64 6.09 7.12
CA ALA A 42 14.64 6.36 6.08
C ALA A 42 13.72 7.53 6.48
N TYR A 43 13.28 7.59 7.74
CA TYR A 43 12.51 8.71 8.27
C TYR A 43 13.30 10.03 8.18
N LEU A 44 14.55 10.08 8.64
CA LEU A 44 15.38 11.29 8.61
C LEU A 44 15.59 11.82 7.20
N GLU A 45 15.79 10.95 6.21
CA GLU A 45 16.10 11.32 4.85
C GLU A 45 14.86 11.59 4.00
N MET A 46 13.79 10.83 4.19
CA MET A 46 12.61 10.83 3.32
C MET A 46 11.31 11.19 4.03
N GLY A 47 11.24 11.06 5.36
CA GLY A 47 10.01 11.23 6.12
C GLY A 47 9.35 12.58 5.92
N LYS A 48 10.15 13.65 5.91
CA LYS A 48 9.65 15.03 5.73
C LYS A 48 9.09 15.31 4.34
N THR A 49 9.50 14.55 3.33
CA THR A 49 9.02 14.71 1.95
C THR A 49 7.83 13.83 1.62
N ILE A 50 7.72 12.65 2.27
CA ILE A 50 6.73 11.64 1.94
C ILE A 50 5.46 11.73 2.82
N THR A 51 5.55 12.29 4.04
CA THR A 51 4.59 11.99 5.10
C THR A 51 3.88 13.15 5.77
N ILE A 52 4.06 14.38 5.35
CA ILE A 52 3.35 15.55 5.97
C ILE A 52 1.83 15.38 5.95
N ALA A 53 1.28 14.60 5.02
CA ALA A 53 -0.16 14.33 4.92
C ALA A 53 -0.63 13.03 5.62
N ALA A 54 0.27 12.16 6.05
CA ALA A 54 -0.05 10.81 6.49
C ALA A 54 -0.78 10.69 7.85
N PRO A 55 -0.48 11.48 8.91
CA PRO A 55 -1.11 11.28 10.22
C PRO A 55 -2.64 11.47 10.21
N GLY A 56 -3.17 12.45 9.46
CA GLY A 56 -4.60 12.69 9.37
C GLY A 56 -5.37 11.60 8.64
N ALA A 57 -4.72 10.99 7.66
CA ALA A 57 -5.33 10.03 6.76
C ALA A 57 -5.26 8.58 7.29
N ALA A 58 -4.30 8.27 8.14
CA ALA A 58 -4.04 6.91 8.62
C ALA A 58 -4.99 6.43 9.73
N ARG A 59 -6.05 7.19 10.06
CA ARG A 59 -6.92 6.86 11.21
C ARG A 59 -6.11 6.60 12.49
N MET A 60 -5.16 7.47 12.77
CA MET A 60 -4.20 7.33 13.87
C MET A 60 -4.86 7.19 15.26
N GLN A 61 -6.14 7.56 15.40
CA GLN A 61 -6.91 7.32 16.63
C GLN A 61 -6.87 5.86 17.10
N PHE A 62 -6.68 4.89 16.22
CA PHE A 62 -6.52 3.48 16.60
C PHE A 62 -5.13 3.17 17.15
N ALA A 63 -4.10 3.92 16.78
CA ALA A 63 -2.74 3.78 17.29
C ALA A 63 -2.48 4.65 18.53
N GLU A 64 -3.25 5.72 18.75
CA GLU A 64 -3.04 6.67 19.86
C GLU A 64 -2.93 6.00 21.24
N PRO A 65 -3.79 5.02 21.62
CA PRO A 65 -3.66 4.39 22.94
C PRO A 65 -2.30 3.68 23.13
N VAL A 66 -1.78 3.04 22.08
CA VAL A 66 -0.47 2.38 22.13
C VAL A 66 0.64 3.42 22.10
N LEU A 67 0.55 4.43 21.25
CA LEU A 67 1.52 5.53 21.17
C LEU A 67 1.65 6.25 22.52
N ASN A 68 0.54 6.62 23.15
CA ASN A 68 0.54 7.28 24.46
C ASN A 68 1.14 6.39 25.55
N ARG A 69 0.87 5.08 25.51
CA ARG A 69 1.50 4.11 26.43
C ARG A 69 3.00 4.05 26.21
N VAL A 70 3.47 3.94 24.96
CA VAL A 70 4.91 3.92 24.66
C VAL A 70 5.57 5.22 25.09
N LYS A 71 4.96 6.38 24.83
CA LYS A 71 5.48 7.68 25.25
C LYS A 71 5.65 7.81 26.76
N ALA A 72 4.81 7.15 27.55
CA ALA A 72 4.87 7.18 29.02
C ALA A 72 5.90 6.21 29.63
N MET A 73 6.50 5.32 28.81
CA MET A 73 7.53 4.35 29.24
C MET A 73 8.91 5.00 29.36
N THR A 74 9.81 4.33 30.07
CA THR A 74 11.24 4.67 30.07
C THR A 74 11.86 4.36 28.70
N PHE A 75 12.98 4.99 28.37
CA PHE A 75 13.68 4.75 27.08
C PHE A 75 14.05 3.28 26.87
N ALA A 76 14.41 2.57 27.93
CA ALA A 76 14.69 1.14 27.85
C ALA A 76 13.45 0.32 27.47
N GLU A 77 12.31 0.61 28.08
CA GLU A 77 11.04 -0.05 27.76
C GLU A 77 10.54 0.30 26.36
N GLN A 78 10.68 1.57 25.93
CA GLN A 78 10.36 1.99 24.56
C GLN A 78 11.19 1.24 23.53
N SER A 79 12.51 1.14 23.76
CA SER A 79 13.41 0.39 22.89
C SER A 79 13.00 -1.09 22.83
N GLN A 80 12.65 -1.69 23.97
CA GLN A 80 12.20 -3.06 24.02
C GLN A 80 10.91 -3.28 23.21
N VAL A 81 9.93 -2.39 23.32
CA VAL A 81 8.70 -2.46 22.51
C VAL A 81 9.01 -2.42 21.02
N MET A 82 9.93 -1.56 20.57
CA MET A 82 10.31 -1.48 19.17
C MET A 82 11.01 -2.77 18.69
N VAL A 83 11.91 -3.32 19.52
CA VAL A 83 12.59 -4.60 19.24
C VAL A 83 11.57 -5.75 19.21
N ASP A 84 10.62 -5.78 20.14
CA ASP A 84 9.56 -6.79 20.18
C ASP A 84 8.70 -6.77 18.91
N LEU A 85 8.35 -5.56 18.41
CA LEU A 85 7.60 -5.39 17.15
C LEU A 85 8.39 -5.95 15.97
N ALA A 86 9.67 -5.62 15.85
CA ALA A 86 10.53 -6.10 14.77
C ALA A 86 10.75 -7.62 14.83
N ASN A 87 10.91 -8.18 16.02
CA ASN A 87 11.07 -9.61 16.27
C ASN A 87 9.75 -10.40 16.28
N ARG A 88 8.61 -9.72 16.16
CA ARG A 88 7.28 -10.36 16.22
C ARG A 88 7.06 -11.12 17.53
N ALA A 89 7.52 -10.54 18.64
CA ALA A 89 7.38 -11.14 19.97
C ALA A 89 5.89 -11.24 20.37
N ASP A 90 5.52 -12.29 21.08
CA ASP A 90 4.15 -12.49 21.57
C ASP A 90 3.85 -11.61 22.78
N THR A 91 3.58 -10.32 22.53
CA THR A 91 3.17 -9.33 23.53
C THR A 91 1.85 -8.67 23.16
N ASP A 92 1.16 -8.09 24.15
CA ASP A 92 -0.11 -7.38 23.90
C ASP A 92 0.05 -6.23 22.90
N THR A 93 1.17 -5.53 22.95
CA THR A 93 1.47 -4.45 21.99
C THR A 93 1.66 -5.00 20.58
N CYS A 94 2.40 -6.11 20.43
CA CYS A 94 2.63 -6.74 19.14
C CYS A 94 1.36 -7.33 18.54
N ARG A 95 0.49 -7.94 19.37
CA ARG A 95 -0.84 -8.42 18.94
C ARG A 95 -1.75 -7.27 18.50
N THR A 96 -1.78 -6.16 19.27
CA THR A 96 -2.54 -4.97 18.90
C THR A 96 -2.05 -4.35 17.60
N TYR A 97 -0.73 -4.28 17.42
CA TYR A 97 -0.12 -3.76 16.19
C TYR A 97 -0.44 -4.64 14.98
N ALA A 98 -0.45 -5.97 15.14
CA ALA A 98 -0.67 -6.90 14.03
C ALA A 98 -2.02 -6.70 13.33
N ILE A 99 -3.09 -6.35 14.09
CA ILE A 99 -4.44 -6.15 13.55
C ILE A 99 -4.65 -4.80 12.85
N TRP A 100 -3.67 -3.89 12.91
CA TRP A 100 -3.78 -2.60 12.25
C TRP A 100 -3.60 -2.72 10.73
N SER A 101 -4.28 -1.85 9.99
CA SER A 101 -3.98 -1.68 8.57
C SER A 101 -2.53 -1.22 8.40
N VAL A 102 -1.93 -1.56 7.26
CA VAL A 102 -0.53 -1.20 6.95
C VAL A 102 -0.25 0.30 7.11
N ASN A 103 -1.24 1.09 6.93
CA ASN A 103 -1.15 2.53 6.98
C ASN A 103 -1.11 3.07 8.40
N ILE A 104 -1.90 2.51 9.29
CA ILE A 104 -1.79 2.79 10.72
C ILE A 104 -0.39 2.37 11.19
N LYS A 105 0.11 1.21 10.73
CA LYS A 105 1.46 0.72 11.03
C LYS A 105 2.53 1.72 10.57
N LEU A 106 2.47 2.18 9.32
CA LEU A 106 3.42 3.16 8.80
C LEU A 106 3.31 4.50 9.55
N GLY A 107 2.10 4.98 9.82
CA GLY A 107 1.86 6.19 10.61
C GLY A 107 2.37 6.09 12.06
N PHE A 108 2.26 4.91 12.66
CA PHE A 108 2.82 4.64 13.99
C PHE A 108 4.36 4.81 14.02
N TRP A 109 5.08 4.22 13.06
CA TRP A 109 6.53 4.38 12.95
C TRP A 109 6.94 5.83 12.63
N TYR A 110 6.16 6.49 11.78
CA TYR A 110 6.38 7.92 11.50
C TYR A 110 6.26 8.76 12.76
N ARG A 111 5.21 8.55 13.56
CA ARG A 111 5.01 9.27 14.83
C ARG A 111 6.12 8.98 15.84
N LEU A 112 6.59 7.75 15.92
CA LEU A 112 7.75 7.42 16.76
C LEU A 112 9.01 8.16 16.27
N GLY A 113 9.22 8.27 14.95
CA GLY A 113 10.31 9.05 14.38
C GLY A 113 10.25 10.53 14.78
N GLU A 114 9.08 11.18 14.68
CA GLU A 114 8.90 12.54 15.17
C GLU A 114 9.28 12.67 16.66
N TRP A 115 8.81 11.75 17.47
CA TRP A 115 9.10 11.76 18.90
C TRP A 115 10.54 11.43 19.27
N MET A 116 11.26 10.67 18.43
CA MET A 116 12.70 10.47 18.57
C MET A 116 13.46 11.80 18.31
N GLU A 117 13.08 12.57 17.28
CA GLU A 117 13.65 13.91 17.04
C GLU A 117 13.35 14.87 18.20
N GLU A 118 12.18 14.78 18.80
CA GLU A 118 11.76 15.61 19.96
C GLU A 118 12.36 15.13 21.29
N GLY A 119 13.05 13.99 21.32
CA GLY A 119 13.60 13.40 22.54
C GLY A 119 12.55 12.81 23.48
N LEU A 120 11.35 12.53 23.00
CA LEU A 120 10.24 11.93 23.76
C LEU A 120 10.22 10.40 23.70
N VAL A 121 10.86 9.84 22.69
CA VAL A 121 11.05 8.39 22.49
C VAL A 121 12.53 8.12 22.35
N ALA A 122 12.97 6.94 22.80
CA ALA A 122 14.35 6.48 22.78
C ALA A 122 14.92 6.58 21.35
N PRO A 123 15.93 7.42 21.12
CA PRO A 123 16.56 7.53 19.82
C PRO A 123 17.43 6.29 19.53
N ILE A 124 17.78 6.09 18.25
CA ILE A 124 18.84 5.15 17.92
C ILE A 124 20.14 5.63 18.59
N PRO A 125 20.95 4.72 19.15
CA PRO A 125 22.20 5.10 19.83
C PRO A 125 23.09 5.98 18.96
N GLU A 126 23.66 7.02 19.58
CA GLU A 126 24.56 7.93 18.89
C GLU A 126 25.75 7.15 18.31
N GLY A 127 26.07 7.40 17.04
CA GLY A 127 27.15 6.70 16.34
C GLY A 127 26.76 5.28 15.84
N TYR A 128 25.52 4.87 15.93
CA TYR A 128 25.08 3.59 15.37
C TYR A 128 25.40 3.54 13.87
N GLN A 129 26.05 2.47 13.44
CA GLN A 129 26.39 2.24 12.03
C GLN A 129 25.56 1.06 11.52
N LEU A 130 24.83 1.31 10.43
CA LEU A 130 24.12 0.24 9.71
C LEU A 130 25.13 -0.83 9.24
N SER A 131 24.75 -2.08 9.30
CA SER A 131 25.50 -3.13 8.61
C SER A 131 25.61 -2.83 7.10
N ALA A 132 26.57 -3.44 6.43
CA ALA A 132 26.75 -3.28 4.99
C ALA A 132 25.46 -3.65 4.20
N ASN A 133 24.73 -4.66 4.67
CA ASN A 133 23.45 -5.08 4.08
C ASN A 133 22.37 -4.02 4.27
N ALA A 134 22.20 -3.50 5.47
CA ALA A 134 21.21 -2.46 5.77
C ALA A 134 21.55 -1.14 5.05
N ALA A 135 22.82 -0.71 5.02
CA ALA A 135 23.26 0.44 4.26
C ALA A 135 22.98 0.31 2.76
N SER A 136 23.18 -0.88 2.20
CA SER A 136 22.86 -1.18 0.80
C SER A 136 21.35 -1.12 0.53
N VAL A 137 20.49 -1.59 1.45
CA VAL A 137 19.03 -1.47 1.34
C VAL A 137 18.62 0.01 1.37
N LEU A 138 19.15 0.80 2.30
CA LEU A 138 18.87 2.24 2.40
C LEU A 138 19.29 2.99 1.13
N SER A 139 20.50 2.72 0.61
CA SER A 139 20.98 3.32 -0.64
C SER A 139 20.07 2.98 -1.84
N SER A 140 19.64 1.73 -1.95
CA SER A 140 18.71 1.32 -3.01
C SER A 140 17.33 1.96 -2.84
N LEU A 141 16.83 2.09 -1.60
CA LEU A 141 15.57 2.77 -1.30
C LEU A 141 15.61 4.24 -1.73
N LYS A 142 16.74 4.93 -1.51
CA LYS A 142 16.92 6.34 -1.94
C LYS A 142 16.95 6.52 -3.45
N GLY A 143 17.36 5.50 -4.18
CA GLY A 143 17.52 5.54 -5.65
C GLY A 143 16.22 5.29 -6.43
N ILE A 144 15.14 4.89 -5.79
CA ILE A 144 13.84 4.64 -6.43
C ILE A 144 12.90 5.84 -6.27
N ASP A 145 11.82 5.90 -7.08
CA ASP A 145 10.86 7.00 -7.02
C ASP A 145 10.04 7.01 -5.71
N ALA A 146 9.41 8.15 -5.39
CA ALA A 146 8.69 8.34 -4.13
C ALA A 146 7.52 7.37 -3.92
N GLY A 147 6.83 6.96 -4.98
CA GLY A 147 5.74 5.98 -4.90
C GLY A 147 6.26 4.59 -4.55
N GLN A 148 7.38 4.19 -5.18
CA GLN A 148 8.09 2.96 -4.83
C GLN A 148 8.63 3.00 -3.40
N GLN A 149 9.19 4.13 -2.96
CA GLN A 149 9.67 4.34 -1.58
C GLN A 149 8.56 4.11 -0.56
N ILE A 150 7.38 4.72 -0.75
CA ILE A 150 6.22 4.53 0.13
C ILE A 150 5.80 3.06 0.16
N THR A 151 5.76 2.39 -0.99
CA THR A 151 5.38 0.98 -1.07
C THR A 151 6.36 0.09 -0.33
N VAL A 152 7.68 0.33 -0.49
CA VAL A 152 8.73 -0.39 0.24
C VAL A 152 8.61 -0.16 1.75
N LEU A 153 8.43 1.09 2.19
CA LEU A 153 8.28 1.41 3.62
C LEU A 153 7.02 0.75 4.22
N ARG A 154 5.91 0.71 3.49
CA ARG A 154 4.72 -0.05 3.91
C ARG A 154 5.02 -1.55 4.07
N ASN A 155 5.75 -2.13 3.12
CA ASN A 155 6.12 -3.54 3.17
C ASN A 155 7.11 -3.82 4.31
N PHE A 156 7.97 -2.87 4.69
CA PHE A 156 8.88 -3.03 5.84
C PHE A 156 8.12 -3.21 7.16
N VAL A 157 7.04 -2.48 7.33
CA VAL A 157 6.30 -2.44 8.61
C VAL A 157 5.10 -3.39 8.67
N VAL A 158 4.64 -3.91 7.52
CA VAL A 158 3.40 -4.72 7.45
C VAL A 158 3.50 -6.01 8.25
N ASP A 159 4.65 -6.67 8.20
CA ASP A 159 4.88 -7.96 8.84
C ASP A 159 5.44 -7.86 10.25
N MET A 160 5.65 -6.65 10.77
CA MET A 160 6.01 -6.44 12.18
C MET A 160 4.82 -6.71 13.10
N GLY A 161 5.11 -6.99 14.37
CA GLY A 161 4.11 -7.40 15.36
C GLY A 161 3.79 -8.90 15.29
N PHE A 162 2.96 -9.37 16.20
CA PHE A 162 2.64 -10.80 16.37
C PHE A 162 1.20 -11.10 15.96
N ASP A 163 1.04 -11.91 14.94
CA ASP A 163 -0.25 -12.43 14.48
C ASP A 163 -0.34 -13.93 14.79
N PRO A 164 -1.14 -14.33 15.80
CA PRO A 164 -1.28 -15.74 16.16
C PRO A 164 -1.80 -16.61 15.02
N SER A 165 -2.59 -16.06 14.09
CA SER A 165 -3.15 -16.83 12.97
C SER A 165 -2.08 -17.27 11.96
N LYS A 166 -0.98 -16.53 11.88
CA LYS A 166 0.17 -16.87 11.02
C LYS A 166 1.06 -17.97 11.60
N VAL A 167 0.97 -18.22 12.91
CA VAL A 167 1.78 -19.27 13.61
C VAL A 167 1.15 -20.65 13.43
N ASP A 168 -0.17 -20.75 13.47
CA ASP A 168 -0.90 -22.02 13.46
C ASP A 168 -1.33 -22.48 12.05
N GLY A 169 -1.00 -21.74 10.99
CA GLY A 169 -1.40 -22.07 9.62
C GLY A 169 -2.92 -22.04 9.38
N THR A 170 -3.71 -21.61 10.34
CA THR A 170 -5.15 -21.40 10.23
C THR A 170 -5.42 -19.94 9.93
N GLU A 171 -5.64 -19.62 8.67
CA GLU A 171 -6.20 -18.31 8.28
C GLU A 171 -7.60 -18.17 8.91
N ARG A 172 -7.69 -17.48 10.03
CA ARG A 172 -8.98 -17.01 10.52
C ARG A 172 -9.41 -15.84 9.67
N ILE A 173 -10.38 -16.08 8.79
CA ILE A 173 -11.09 -15.01 8.10
C ILE A 173 -11.84 -14.25 9.20
N ALA A 174 -11.30 -13.10 9.60
CA ALA A 174 -12.04 -12.16 10.45
C ALA A 174 -13.21 -11.63 9.61
N GLU A 175 -14.44 -11.95 10.00
CA GLU A 175 -15.62 -11.33 9.37
C GLU A 175 -15.53 -9.81 9.55
N PRO A 176 -15.65 -9.02 8.47
CA PRO A 176 -15.59 -7.57 8.58
C PRO A 176 -16.82 -7.07 9.34
N ILE A 177 -16.59 -6.29 10.40
CA ILE A 177 -17.65 -5.54 11.07
C ILE A 177 -18.15 -4.48 10.07
N VAL A 178 -19.29 -4.74 9.46
CA VAL A 178 -19.98 -3.81 8.57
C VAL A 178 -20.64 -2.74 9.43
N LEU A 179 -20.02 -1.57 9.55
CA LEU A 179 -20.72 -0.38 10.06
C LEU A 179 -21.65 0.12 8.95
N PRO A 180 -22.93 0.39 9.25
CA PRO A 180 -23.86 0.91 8.26
C PRO A 180 -23.47 2.34 7.87
N THR A 181 -23.00 2.50 6.64
CA THR A 181 -22.81 3.80 6.00
C THR A 181 -24.14 4.28 5.44
N ALA A 182 -24.53 5.52 5.76
CA ALA A 182 -25.69 6.17 5.18
C ALA A 182 -25.55 6.25 3.64
N PRO A 183 -26.64 6.15 2.86
CA PRO A 183 -26.59 6.14 1.41
C PRO A 183 -26.22 7.54 0.90
N GLU A 184 -24.96 7.75 0.53
CA GLU A 184 -24.57 8.88 -0.29
C GLU A 184 -25.14 8.68 -1.70
N GLN A 185 -25.70 9.75 -2.27
CA GLN A 185 -26.25 9.78 -3.64
C GLN A 185 -25.15 9.38 -4.63
N ARG A 186 -25.31 8.21 -5.25
CA ARG A 186 -24.38 7.66 -6.24
C ARG A 186 -24.48 8.49 -7.53
N THR A 187 -23.56 9.41 -7.74
CA THR A 187 -23.30 9.95 -9.08
C THR A 187 -22.58 8.88 -9.87
N LYS A 188 -23.20 8.36 -10.95
CA LYS A 188 -22.56 7.40 -11.85
C LYS A 188 -21.28 8.01 -12.42
N VAL A 189 -20.21 7.24 -12.42
CA VAL A 189 -18.94 7.63 -13.03
C VAL A 189 -19.13 7.72 -14.55
N SER A 190 -18.62 8.80 -15.13
CA SER A 190 -18.55 9.02 -16.58
C SER A 190 -17.09 9.24 -16.98
N ILE A 191 -16.63 8.58 -18.04
CA ILE A 191 -15.25 8.63 -18.50
C ILE A 191 -15.28 9.08 -19.97
N ALA A 192 -14.62 10.18 -20.28
CA ALA A 192 -14.56 10.64 -21.67
C ALA A 192 -13.87 9.59 -22.56
N GLY A 193 -14.55 9.16 -23.63
CA GLY A 193 -14.04 8.16 -24.58
C GLY A 193 -14.21 6.70 -24.16
N ILE A 194 -14.89 6.40 -23.05
CA ILE A 194 -15.17 5.04 -22.59
C ILE A 194 -16.65 4.83 -22.28
N ASP A 195 -17.28 3.92 -23.06
CA ASP A 195 -18.67 3.49 -22.86
C ASP A 195 -18.75 2.03 -22.35
N ASN A 196 -17.60 1.40 -22.09
CA ASN A 196 -17.53 0.01 -21.67
C ASN A 196 -18.11 -0.16 -20.25
N SER A 197 -19.18 -0.96 -20.13
CA SER A 197 -19.93 -1.15 -18.89
C SER A 197 -19.10 -1.80 -17.77
N THR A 198 -18.16 -2.68 -18.10
CA THR A 198 -17.28 -3.34 -17.11
C THR A 198 -16.35 -2.31 -16.48
N ILE A 199 -15.78 -1.40 -17.27
CA ILE A 199 -14.88 -0.36 -16.75
C ILE A 199 -15.63 0.66 -15.91
N LEU A 200 -16.80 1.12 -16.37
CA LEU A 200 -17.64 2.03 -15.59
C LEU A 200 -18.07 1.40 -14.26
N SER A 201 -18.49 0.13 -14.31
CA SER A 201 -18.84 -0.63 -13.10
C SER A 201 -17.65 -0.83 -12.16
N TYR A 202 -16.45 -1.08 -12.67
CA TYR A 202 -15.23 -1.20 -11.87
C TYR A 202 -14.98 0.06 -11.03
N MET A 203 -15.07 1.23 -11.66
CA MET A 203 -14.87 2.52 -10.98
C MET A 203 -15.97 2.81 -9.95
N ASP A 204 -17.24 2.56 -10.32
CA ASP A 204 -18.39 2.78 -9.42
C ASP A 204 -18.36 1.86 -8.19
N LEU A 205 -18.08 0.56 -8.41
CA LEU A 205 -18.07 -0.44 -7.34
C LEU A 205 -16.89 -0.24 -6.38
N LEU A 206 -15.72 0.13 -6.91
CA LEU A 206 -14.56 0.43 -6.06
C LEU A 206 -14.82 1.69 -5.24
N ASN A 207 -15.37 2.74 -5.83
CA ASN A 207 -15.77 3.96 -5.13
C ASN A 207 -16.84 3.71 -4.05
N ALA A 208 -17.68 2.70 -4.25
CA ALA A 208 -18.70 2.29 -3.29
C ALA A 208 -18.18 1.33 -2.21
N ASN A 209 -16.93 0.88 -2.28
CA ASN A 209 -16.36 -0.23 -1.49
C ASN A 209 -17.17 -1.53 -1.62
N ASP A 210 -17.88 -1.74 -2.75
CA ASP A 210 -18.66 -2.96 -3.02
C ASP A 210 -17.75 -4.01 -3.70
N PHE A 211 -16.79 -4.50 -2.92
CA PHE A 211 -15.74 -5.40 -3.41
C PHE A 211 -16.29 -6.77 -3.81
N ASP A 212 -17.41 -7.19 -3.23
CA ASP A 212 -18.06 -8.47 -3.55
C ASP A 212 -18.73 -8.45 -4.94
N GLN A 213 -19.20 -7.30 -5.40
CA GLN A 213 -19.67 -7.15 -6.76
C GLN A 213 -18.51 -6.84 -7.71
N LEU A 214 -17.52 -6.05 -7.27
CA LEU A 214 -16.35 -5.70 -8.03
C LEU A 214 -15.58 -6.94 -8.51
N ILE A 215 -15.36 -7.91 -7.62
CA ILE A 215 -14.61 -9.12 -7.97
C ILE A 215 -15.30 -9.98 -9.03
N LYS A 216 -16.62 -9.89 -9.18
CA LYS A 216 -17.37 -10.61 -10.21
C LYS A 216 -17.12 -10.10 -11.63
N LEU A 217 -16.50 -8.93 -11.76
CA LEU A 217 -16.06 -8.40 -13.05
C LEU A 217 -14.81 -9.11 -13.56
N PHE A 218 -14.07 -9.79 -12.70
CA PHE A 218 -12.84 -10.50 -13.05
C PHE A 218 -13.13 -11.93 -13.51
N LEU A 219 -12.23 -12.44 -14.37
CA LEU A 219 -12.13 -13.88 -14.62
C LEU A 219 -11.64 -14.60 -13.36
N PRO A 220 -11.94 -15.90 -13.18
CA PRO A 220 -11.48 -16.68 -12.02
C PRO A 220 -9.95 -16.67 -11.83
N ASP A 221 -9.20 -16.65 -12.92
CA ASP A 221 -7.74 -16.53 -12.98
C ASP A 221 -7.28 -15.12 -13.37
N GLY A 222 -8.17 -14.14 -13.28
CA GLY A 222 -7.87 -12.75 -13.54
C GLY A 222 -6.86 -12.19 -12.54
N ALA A 223 -6.18 -11.11 -12.92
CA ALA A 223 -5.16 -10.52 -12.09
C ALA A 223 -5.24 -9.01 -11.98
N LEU A 224 -4.78 -8.50 -10.84
CA LEU A 224 -4.60 -7.09 -10.54
C LEU A 224 -3.12 -6.82 -10.26
N GLN A 225 -2.55 -5.81 -10.89
CA GLN A 225 -1.22 -5.33 -10.57
C GLN A 225 -1.31 -3.94 -9.89
N PRO A 226 -1.13 -3.89 -8.57
CA PRO A 226 -0.99 -2.61 -7.87
C PRO A 226 0.28 -1.87 -8.33
N PRO A 227 0.37 -0.55 -8.13
CA PRO A 227 1.58 0.19 -8.45
C PRO A 227 2.81 -0.40 -7.79
N PHE A 228 3.87 -0.62 -8.58
CA PHE A 228 5.18 -1.13 -8.12
C PHE A 228 5.18 -2.50 -7.45
N GLN A 229 4.11 -3.29 -7.62
CA GLN A 229 3.99 -4.63 -7.06
C GLN A 229 3.86 -5.68 -8.17
N ARG A 230 4.13 -6.93 -7.81
CA ARG A 230 3.85 -8.05 -8.70
C ARG A 230 2.35 -8.25 -8.87
N PRO A 231 1.89 -8.78 -10.02
CA PRO A 231 0.49 -9.11 -10.20
C PRO A 231 -0.03 -10.07 -9.13
N ILE A 232 -1.17 -9.73 -8.57
CA ILE A 232 -1.97 -10.57 -7.68
C ILE A 232 -2.91 -11.37 -8.56
N VAL A 233 -2.82 -12.69 -8.54
CA VAL A 233 -3.54 -13.58 -9.46
C VAL A 233 -4.64 -14.34 -8.71
N GLY A 234 -5.81 -14.40 -9.32
CA GLY A 234 -6.99 -15.11 -8.83
C GLY A 234 -7.91 -14.24 -7.96
N THR A 235 -9.21 -14.51 -8.09
CA THR A 235 -10.27 -13.68 -7.48
C THR A 235 -10.17 -13.57 -5.96
N ASP A 236 -9.80 -14.65 -5.26
CA ASP A 236 -9.71 -14.64 -3.78
C ASP A 236 -8.58 -13.71 -3.29
N ALA A 237 -7.42 -13.76 -3.95
CA ALA A 237 -6.28 -12.92 -3.60
C ALA A 237 -6.55 -11.44 -3.94
N VAL A 238 -7.16 -11.17 -5.10
CA VAL A 238 -7.56 -9.82 -5.52
C VAL A 238 -8.63 -9.24 -4.60
N LEU A 239 -9.63 -10.03 -4.21
CA LEU A 239 -10.67 -9.60 -3.26
C LEU A 239 -10.08 -9.25 -1.90
N ARG A 240 -9.15 -10.05 -1.40
CA ARG A 240 -8.43 -9.75 -0.15
C ARG A 240 -7.71 -8.41 -0.24
N PHE A 241 -6.95 -8.19 -1.31
CA PHE A 241 -6.27 -6.93 -1.54
C PHE A 241 -7.24 -5.73 -1.58
N PHE A 242 -8.39 -5.85 -2.25
CA PHE A 242 -9.39 -4.78 -2.25
C PHE A 242 -9.91 -4.47 -0.85
N ARG A 243 -10.17 -5.49 -0.04
CA ARG A 243 -10.68 -5.32 1.32
C ARG A 243 -9.63 -4.75 2.29
N GLU A 244 -8.37 -5.09 2.11
CA GLU A 244 -7.28 -4.66 3.00
C GLU A 244 -6.71 -3.30 2.58
N ASP A 245 -6.47 -3.10 1.29
CA ASP A 245 -5.68 -1.97 0.78
C ASP A 245 -6.48 -0.91 0.03
N CYS A 246 -7.70 -1.20 -0.44
CA CYS A 246 -8.45 -0.28 -1.28
C CYS A 246 -9.65 0.39 -0.60
N GLN A 247 -9.80 0.22 0.72
CA GLN A 247 -10.93 0.83 1.43
C GLN A 247 -10.88 2.36 1.39
N ASN A 248 -12.02 2.97 1.06
CA ASN A 248 -12.21 4.41 1.00
C ASN A 248 -11.29 5.12 -0.01
N LEU A 249 -10.78 4.41 -1.01
CA LEU A 249 -10.21 5.04 -2.19
C LEU A 249 -11.33 5.73 -2.97
N LYS A 250 -11.03 6.87 -3.55
CA LYS A 250 -11.92 7.55 -4.47
C LYS A 250 -11.24 7.68 -5.83
N LEU A 251 -11.76 6.96 -6.81
CA LEU A 251 -11.32 7.02 -8.19
C LEU A 251 -12.04 8.16 -8.89
N LEU A 252 -11.28 9.03 -9.54
CA LEU A 252 -11.75 10.15 -10.34
C LEU A 252 -11.19 9.96 -11.76
N PRO A 253 -11.76 9.03 -12.56
CA PRO A 253 -11.33 8.86 -13.93
C PRO A 253 -11.74 10.07 -14.77
N GLU A 254 -10.87 10.47 -15.69
CA GLU A 254 -11.07 11.64 -16.54
C GLU A 254 -11.34 11.24 -17.99
N SER A 255 -10.45 10.43 -18.56
CA SER A 255 -10.53 10.04 -19.98
C SER A 255 -9.92 8.67 -20.22
N GLY A 256 -10.30 8.05 -21.34
CA GLY A 256 -9.73 6.77 -21.72
C GLY A 256 -9.77 6.51 -23.20
N VAL A 257 -9.04 5.47 -23.60
CA VAL A 257 -8.97 4.96 -24.98
C VAL A 257 -9.17 3.45 -24.92
N SER A 258 -9.95 2.94 -25.88
CA SER A 258 -10.22 1.51 -26.04
C SER A 258 -9.68 1.05 -27.39
N GLU A 259 -8.89 -0.02 -27.40
CA GLU A 259 -8.27 -0.58 -28.60
C GLU A 259 -8.45 -2.11 -28.63
N PRO A 260 -8.74 -2.69 -29.80
CA PRO A 260 -8.74 -4.14 -29.94
C PRO A 260 -7.32 -4.69 -29.76
N SER A 261 -7.21 -5.88 -29.16
CA SER A 261 -5.97 -6.61 -28.97
C SER A 261 -6.07 -8.01 -29.58
N ASP A 262 -4.94 -8.70 -29.67
CA ASP A 262 -4.88 -10.05 -30.24
C ASP A 262 -5.78 -11.04 -29.48
N GLY A 263 -6.28 -12.04 -30.21
CA GLY A 263 -7.11 -13.09 -29.63
C GLY A 263 -8.53 -12.65 -29.21
N GLY A 264 -9.02 -11.51 -29.72
CA GLY A 264 -10.36 -10.98 -29.41
C GLY A 264 -10.42 -10.22 -28.07
N PHE A 265 -9.28 -10.00 -27.43
CA PHE A 265 -9.20 -9.17 -26.23
C PHE A 265 -9.36 -7.67 -26.56
N THR A 266 -9.73 -6.90 -25.58
CA THR A 266 -9.81 -5.44 -25.66
C THR A 266 -8.90 -4.81 -24.61
N GLN A 267 -7.99 -3.94 -25.05
CA GLN A 267 -7.19 -3.11 -24.17
C GLN A 267 -7.91 -1.77 -23.93
N ILE A 268 -7.99 -1.37 -22.66
CA ILE A 268 -8.57 -0.09 -22.29
C ILE A 268 -7.62 0.61 -21.32
N LYS A 269 -7.20 1.82 -21.68
CA LYS A 269 -6.41 2.69 -20.82
C LYS A 269 -7.29 3.83 -20.35
N VAL A 270 -7.39 4.01 -19.04
CA VAL A 270 -8.10 5.13 -18.40
C VAL A 270 -7.09 5.95 -17.63
N THR A 271 -7.13 7.26 -17.75
CA THR A 271 -6.33 8.19 -16.96
C THR A 271 -7.23 9.00 -16.03
N GLY A 272 -6.69 9.40 -14.90
CA GLY A 272 -7.41 10.17 -13.90
C GLY A 272 -6.64 10.29 -12.61
N LYS A 273 -7.37 10.46 -11.51
CA LYS A 273 -6.79 10.62 -10.17
C LYS A 273 -7.35 9.59 -9.20
N VAL A 274 -6.52 9.16 -8.27
CA VAL A 274 -6.93 8.42 -7.08
C VAL A 274 -6.75 9.32 -5.88
N GLN A 275 -7.84 9.61 -5.19
CA GLN A 275 -7.77 10.20 -3.86
C GLN A 275 -7.72 9.06 -2.85
N THR A 276 -6.68 9.06 -2.06
CA THR A 276 -6.51 8.11 -0.97
C THR A 276 -6.83 8.81 0.33
N PRO A 277 -7.38 8.12 1.34
CA PRO A 277 -7.54 8.71 2.67
C PRO A 277 -6.21 9.17 3.30
N TRP A 278 -5.08 8.85 2.68
CA TRP A 278 -3.70 9.07 3.13
C TRP A 278 -3.14 10.46 2.85
N PHE A 279 -3.59 11.12 1.76
CA PHE A 279 -3.03 12.41 1.32
C PHE A 279 -3.90 13.62 1.70
N GLY A 280 -4.92 13.42 2.54
CA GLY A 280 -5.88 14.46 2.91
C GLY A 280 -6.98 14.69 1.87
N ALA A 281 -8.06 15.34 2.28
CA ALA A 281 -9.16 15.66 1.38
C ALA A 281 -8.70 16.62 0.28
N GLY A 282 -8.78 16.18 -0.97
CA GLY A 282 -8.47 17.01 -2.14
C GLY A 282 -7.13 16.74 -2.83
N VAL A 283 -6.25 15.92 -2.23
CA VAL A 283 -5.00 15.53 -2.89
C VAL A 283 -5.21 14.21 -3.63
N GLY A 284 -5.06 14.23 -4.94
CA GLY A 284 -5.17 13.05 -5.79
C GLY A 284 -3.85 12.73 -6.48
N MET A 285 -3.48 11.46 -6.56
CA MET A 285 -2.37 11.00 -7.39
C MET A 285 -2.84 10.77 -8.81
N ASN A 286 -2.11 11.27 -9.79
CA ASN A 286 -2.37 10.97 -11.19
C ASN A 286 -2.04 9.50 -11.46
N VAL A 287 -2.98 8.78 -12.06
CA VAL A 287 -2.85 7.35 -12.34
C VAL A 287 -3.32 7.01 -13.75
N ALA A 288 -2.81 5.91 -14.27
CA ALA A 288 -3.40 5.20 -15.39
C ALA A 288 -3.82 3.80 -14.96
N TRP A 289 -5.05 3.44 -15.27
CA TRP A 289 -5.53 2.06 -15.21
C TRP A 289 -5.46 1.46 -16.60
N ARG A 290 -4.75 0.35 -16.75
CA ARG A 290 -4.68 -0.39 -18.01
C ARG A 290 -5.40 -1.70 -17.82
N PHE A 291 -6.51 -1.85 -18.52
CA PHE A 291 -7.32 -3.06 -18.47
C PHE A 291 -7.10 -3.91 -19.72
N LEU A 292 -7.14 -5.21 -19.54
CA LEU A 292 -7.26 -6.20 -20.61
C LEU A 292 -8.55 -6.99 -20.34
N LEU A 293 -9.52 -6.83 -21.20
CA LEU A 293 -10.79 -7.55 -21.14
C LEU A 293 -10.76 -8.73 -22.10
N ASP A 294 -11.35 -9.85 -21.68
CA ASP A 294 -11.59 -10.99 -22.56
C ASP A 294 -12.72 -10.71 -23.55
N PRO A 295 -13.00 -11.62 -24.52
CA PRO A 295 -14.07 -11.46 -25.47
C PRO A 295 -15.48 -11.34 -24.86
N ASP A 296 -15.69 -11.83 -23.64
CA ASP A 296 -16.95 -11.74 -22.91
C ASP A 296 -17.04 -10.46 -22.05
N GLY A 297 -16.02 -9.59 -22.12
CA GLY A 297 -15.95 -8.32 -21.38
C GLY A 297 -15.58 -8.45 -19.91
N LYS A 298 -15.03 -9.60 -19.49
CA LYS A 298 -14.49 -9.81 -18.14
C LYS A 298 -13.06 -9.32 -18.04
N ILE A 299 -12.66 -8.87 -16.83
CA ILE A 299 -11.29 -8.41 -16.56
C ILE A 299 -10.38 -9.62 -16.46
N TYR A 300 -9.48 -9.76 -17.44
CA TYR A 300 -8.38 -10.70 -17.41
C TYR A 300 -7.19 -10.14 -16.65
N PHE A 301 -6.91 -8.85 -16.86
CA PHE A 301 -5.82 -8.16 -16.18
C PHE A 301 -6.14 -6.67 -16.01
N VAL A 302 -5.77 -6.11 -14.87
CA VAL A 302 -5.71 -4.65 -14.68
C VAL A 302 -4.39 -4.26 -14.02
N ALA A 303 -3.66 -3.33 -14.63
CA ALA A 303 -2.47 -2.72 -14.05
C ALA A 303 -2.77 -1.26 -13.69
N ILE A 304 -2.21 -0.81 -12.57
CA ILE A 304 -2.35 0.56 -12.08
C ILE A 304 -0.96 1.20 -12.06
N ASP A 305 -0.77 2.23 -12.87
CA ASP A 305 0.48 2.98 -12.96
C ASP A 305 0.31 4.35 -12.32
N LEU A 306 1.28 4.76 -11.51
CA LEU A 306 1.36 6.15 -11.05
C LEU A 306 1.97 7.01 -12.14
N LEU A 307 1.30 8.11 -12.49
CA LEU A 307 1.74 9.05 -13.54
C LEU A 307 2.46 10.29 -12.96
N ALA A 308 2.48 10.44 -11.63
CA ALA A 308 3.09 11.59 -10.98
C ALA A 308 4.61 11.58 -11.16
N SER A 309 5.15 12.69 -11.62
CA SER A 309 6.60 12.92 -11.56
C SER A 309 7.04 13.17 -10.11
N PRO A 310 8.30 12.85 -9.75
CA PRO A 310 8.85 13.19 -8.44
C PRO A 310 8.70 14.68 -8.08
N ALA A 311 8.70 15.58 -9.09
CA ALA A 311 8.51 17.01 -8.91
C ALA A 311 7.09 17.39 -8.51
N GLU A 312 6.06 16.70 -9.00
CA GLU A 312 4.66 16.93 -8.59
C GLU A 312 4.41 16.44 -7.16
N LEU A 313 4.98 15.31 -6.76
CA LEU A 313 4.92 14.83 -5.38
C LEU A 313 5.59 15.81 -4.40
N LEU A 314 6.63 16.51 -4.81
CA LEU A 314 7.31 17.55 -4.02
C LEU A 314 6.51 18.87 -3.93
N GLN A 315 5.64 19.20 -4.88
CA GLN A 315 4.78 20.39 -4.82
C GLN A 315 3.65 20.23 -3.82
N PHE A 316 3.23 19.02 -3.51
CA PHE A 316 2.22 18.73 -2.46
C PHE A 316 2.81 18.74 -1.05
N ALA A 317 4.12 18.88 -0.92
CA ALA A 317 4.86 18.94 0.35
C ALA A 317 5.12 20.38 0.87
N ARG A 318 4.50 21.41 0.25
CA ARG A 318 4.61 22.82 0.68
C ARG A 318 3.38 23.32 1.40
#